data_cd4f6ab75de2cd802ff61944f0d7a0de
#
_entry.id   cd4f6ab75de2cd802ff61944f0d7a0de
#
_cell.length_a   1.000
_cell.length_b   1.000
_cell.length_c   1.000
_cell.angle_alpha   90.00
_cell.angle_beta   90.00
_cell.angle_gamma   90.00
#
_symmetry.space_group_name_H-M   'P 1'
#
loop_
_entity.id
_entity.type
_entity.pdbx_description
1 polymer ?
#
loop_
_entity_poly.entity_id
_entity_poly.type
_entity_poly.pdbx_seq_one_letter_code
_entity_poly.pdbx_strand_id
1 'polypeptide(L)'
;LPVPGRELKGIHFAMEYLTQQNKRTAGISVSDEPITAKGKRVIIIGGGDTGSDCLGTAHRQGCTEAHQFEVLPEPPPSRADSTPWPLWPMQLRTSHAHEEGCDRQWSVSTTKFTGHNGHVTKLHANRVKLEGGKFVPMPNTDFELDADLVLLAMGFTGPIRNGFLDSLGVNYDARGCVTVDDNFMTNLDGVFAGGDTKRGASLIV
;
A
#
# COMPACT_ATOMS: atom_id res chain seq x y z
N LEU A 1 -8.09 -4.84 2.46
CA LEU A 1 -9.11 -3.80 2.62
C LEU A 1 -10.49 -4.46 2.62
N PRO A 2 -11.08 -4.70 3.81
CA PRO A 2 -12.36 -5.39 3.93
C PRO A 2 -13.53 -4.39 3.83
N VAL A 3 -13.80 -3.92 2.62
CA VAL A 3 -14.92 -3.00 2.36
C VAL A 3 -15.84 -3.58 1.29
N PRO A 4 -17.15 -3.23 1.28
CA PRO A 4 -18.07 -3.66 0.25
C PRO A 4 -17.58 -3.30 -1.16
N GLY A 5 -17.74 -4.21 -2.12
CA GLY A 5 -17.33 -4.03 -3.51
C GLY A 5 -15.85 -4.31 -3.79
N ARG A 6 -15.08 -4.78 -2.79
CA ARG A 6 -13.65 -5.11 -2.95
C ARG A 6 -13.41 -6.20 -4.00
N GLU A 7 -14.40 -7.05 -4.22
CA GLU A 7 -14.38 -8.18 -5.16
C GLU A 7 -14.59 -7.77 -6.63
N LEU A 8 -14.93 -6.51 -6.90
CA LEU A 8 -15.13 -6.01 -8.27
C LEU A 8 -13.83 -6.09 -9.08
N LYS A 9 -13.95 -6.43 -10.35
CA LYS A 9 -12.84 -6.38 -11.31
C LYS A 9 -12.33 -4.95 -11.45
N GLY A 10 -11.04 -4.80 -11.69
CA GLY A 10 -10.37 -3.49 -11.75
C GLY A 10 -9.80 -3.04 -10.40
N ILE A 11 -9.95 -3.83 -9.34
CA ILE A 11 -9.33 -3.57 -8.04
C ILE A 11 -8.25 -4.63 -7.79
N HIS A 12 -6.98 -4.23 -7.83
CA HIS A 12 -5.83 -5.11 -7.76
C HIS A 12 -4.87 -4.73 -6.65
N PHE A 13 -4.09 -5.69 -6.17
CA PHE A 13 -2.93 -5.36 -5.35
C PHE A 13 -1.84 -4.70 -6.21
N ALA A 14 -1.14 -3.73 -5.64
CA ALA A 14 -0.03 -3.04 -6.29
C ALA A 14 1.00 -4.01 -6.88
N MET A 15 1.33 -5.07 -6.15
CA MET A 15 2.33 -6.06 -6.59
C MET A 15 1.88 -6.89 -7.78
N GLU A 16 0.57 -7.12 -7.97
CA GLU A 16 0.06 -7.78 -9.18
C GLU A 16 0.30 -6.88 -10.41
N TYR A 17 -0.02 -5.60 -10.29
CA TYR A 17 0.16 -4.61 -11.34
C TYR A 17 1.62 -4.36 -11.70
N LEU A 18 2.46 -4.06 -10.69
CA LEU A 18 3.87 -3.75 -10.86
C LEU A 18 4.67 -4.95 -11.37
N THR A 19 4.39 -6.16 -10.84
CA THR A 19 5.07 -7.38 -11.29
C THR A 19 4.77 -7.68 -12.76
N GLN A 20 3.51 -7.52 -13.21
CA GLN A 20 3.18 -7.69 -14.61
C GLN A 20 3.92 -6.68 -15.49
N GLN A 21 3.97 -5.41 -15.08
CA GLN A 21 4.67 -4.37 -15.83
C GLN A 21 6.16 -4.64 -15.92
N ASN A 22 6.79 -5.03 -14.80
CA ASN A 22 8.22 -5.37 -14.78
C ASN A 22 8.55 -6.54 -15.72
N LYS A 23 7.73 -7.59 -15.71
CA LYS A 23 7.88 -8.70 -16.67
C LYS A 23 7.80 -8.23 -18.12
N ARG A 24 6.81 -7.40 -18.46
CA ARG A 24 6.67 -6.84 -19.83
C ARG A 24 7.90 -6.01 -20.23
N THR A 25 8.39 -5.15 -19.32
CA THR A 25 9.58 -4.35 -19.58
C THR A 25 10.83 -5.20 -19.79
N ALA A 26 10.92 -6.34 -19.11
CA ALA A 26 11.98 -7.32 -19.28
C ALA A 26 11.78 -8.26 -20.51
N GLY A 27 10.74 -8.06 -21.32
CA GLY A 27 10.43 -8.92 -22.47
C GLY A 27 9.90 -10.31 -22.09
N ILE A 28 9.48 -10.51 -20.84
CA ILE A 28 8.94 -11.77 -20.35
C ILE A 28 7.43 -11.81 -20.63
N SER A 29 6.96 -12.91 -21.22
CA SER A 29 5.54 -13.11 -21.46
C SER A 29 4.75 -13.17 -20.15
N VAL A 30 3.61 -12.49 -20.14
CA VAL A 30 2.64 -12.53 -19.05
C VAL A 30 1.40 -13.29 -19.53
N SER A 31 1.09 -14.40 -18.88
CA SER A 31 -0.06 -15.26 -19.22
C SER A 31 -1.39 -14.74 -18.70
N ASP A 32 -1.34 -13.90 -17.66
CA ASP A 32 -2.53 -13.39 -16.98
C ASP A 32 -3.18 -12.24 -17.77
N GLU A 33 -4.46 -12.01 -17.52
CA GLU A 33 -5.18 -10.86 -18.08
C GLU A 33 -4.40 -9.57 -17.77
N PRO A 34 -4.15 -8.71 -18.77
CA PRO A 34 -3.35 -7.52 -18.59
C PRO A 34 -4.00 -6.50 -17.63
N ILE A 35 -3.32 -6.19 -16.53
CA ILE A 35 -3.68 -5.03 -15.71
C ILE A 35 -2.99 -3.83 -16.36
N THR A 36 -3.79 -2.86 -16.83
CA THR A 36 -3.27 -1.66 -17.51
C THR A 36 -4.04 -0.41 -17.08
N ALA A 37 -3.30 0.68 -16.95
CA ALA A 37 -3.83 2.02 -16.66
C ALA A 37 -4.15 2.85 -17.92
N LYS A 38 -3.84 2.32 -19.11
CA LYS A 38 -4.01 3.06 -20.37
C LYS A 38 -5.45 3.53 -20.56
N GLY A 39 -5.63 4.86 -20.66
CA GLY A 39 -6.93 5.50 -20.86
C GLY A 39 -7.88 5.39 -19.68
N LYS A 40 -7.38 5.08 -18.48
CA LYS A 40 -8.20 4.87 -17.27
C LYS A 40 -7.99 5.97 -16.23
N ARG A 41 -9.03 6.19 -15.42
CA ARG A 41 -8.96 6.93 -14.15
C ARG A 41 -8.46 5.98 -13.09
N VAL A 42 -7.33 6.30 -12.49
CA VAL A 42 -6.61 5.42 -11.57
C VAL A 42 -6.67 5.99 -10.16
N ILE A 43 -7.06 5.16 -9.19
CA ILE A 43 -6.96 5.52 -7.78
C ILE A 43 -5.98 4.56 -7.10
N ILE A 44 -4.99 5.13 -6.40
CA ILE A 44 -3.98 4.41 -5.64
C ILE A 44 -4.26 4.61 -4.16
N ILE A 45 -4.45 3.52 -3.42
CA ILE A 45 -4.67 3.55 -1.98
C ILE A 45 -3.37 3.16 -1.29
N GLY A 46 -2.73 4.15 -0.68
CA GLY A 46 -1.44 4.07 0.01
C GLY A 46 -0.46 5.14 -0.46
N GLY A 47 0.09 5.91 0.46
CA GLY A 47 0.96 7.07 0.22
C GLY A 47 2.46 6.75 0.22
N GLY A 48 2.86 5.48 0.37
CA GLY A 48 4.26 5.04 0.42
C GLY A 48 4.91 4.86 -0.95
N ASP A 49 6.14 4.34 -0.96
CA ASP A 49 6.94 4.17 -2.18
C ASP A 49 6.28 3.23 -3.20
N THR A 50 5.65 2.14 -2.74
CA THR A 50 4.89 1.25 -3.63
C THR A 50 3.73 1.99 -4.32
N GLY A 51 3.08 2.93 -3.62
CA GLY A 51 2.07 3.81 -4.20
C GLY A 51 2.64 4.74 -5.26
N SER A 52 3.83 5.31 -5.01
CA SER A 52 4.56 6.13 -5.99
C SER A 52 4.97 5.34 -7.23
N ASP A 53 5.40 4.09 -7.06
CA ASP A 53 5.73 3.20 -8.19
C ASP A 53 4.50 2.89 -9.04
N CYS A 54 3.35 2.66 -8.40
CA CYS A 54 2.08 2.49 -9.09
C CYS A 54 1.70 3.74 -9.89
N LEU A 55 1.87 4.92 -9.29
CA LEU A 55 1.58 6.20 -9.91
C LEU A 55 2.42 6.44 -11.17
N GLY A 56 3.75 6.35 -11.05
CA GLY A 56 4.66 6.52 -12.18
C GLY A 56 4.41 5.49 -13.29
N THR A 57 4.08 4.25 -12.92
CA THR A 57 3.71 3.21 -13.88
C THR A 57 2.40 3.56 -14.60
N ALA A 58 1.40 4.07 -13.89
CA ALA A 58 0.13 4.47 -14.47
C ALA A 58 0.28 5.63 -15.47
N HIS A 59 1.08 6.64 -15.13
CA HIS A 59 1.41 7.74 -16.05
C HIS A 59 2.11 7.24 -17.32
N ARG A 60 3.12 6.40 -17.19
CA ARG A 60 3.87 5.83 -18.33
C ARG A 60 3.01 4.92 -19.21
N GLN A 61 1.95 4.34 -18.66
CA GLN A 61 0.94 3.60 -19.42
C GLN A 61 -0.12 4.49 -20.07
N GLY A 62 -0.17 5.79 -19.74
CA GLY A 62 -1.14 6.76 -20.28
C GLY A 62 -2.50 6.72 -19.60
N CYS A 63 -2.53 6.75 -18.27
CA CYS A 63 -3.76 7.01 -17.52
C CYS A 63 -4.30 8.42 -17.84
N THR A 64 -5.61 8.61 -17.75
CA THR A 64 -6.26 9.91 -18.00
C THR A 64 -6.28 10.78 -16.73
N GLU A 65 -6.30 10.14 -15.58
CA GLU A 65 -6.35 10.78 -14.27
C GLU A 65 -5.74 9.85 -13.22
N ALA A 66 -5.05 10.42 -12.24
CA ALA A 66 -4.46 9.66 -11.14
C ALA A 66 -4.66 10.35 -9.80
N HIS A 67 -5.23 9.62 -8.84
CA HIS A 67 -5.36 10.04 -7.44
C HIS A 67 -4.58 9.10 -6.54
N GLN A 68 -3.95 9.63 -5.49
CA GLN A 68 -3.29 8.84 -4.47
C GLN A 68 -3.81 9.22 -3.09
N PHE A 69 -4.34 8.24 -2.35
CA PHE A 69 -4.93 8.43 -1.05
C PHE A 69 -4.11 7.78 0.05
N GLU A 70 -3.90 8.53 1.12
CA GLU A 70 -3.27 8.06 2.34
C GLU A 70 -4.23 8.24 3.52
N VAL A 71 -4.36 7.21 4.36
CA VAL A 71 -5.22 7.25 5.55
C VAL A 71 -4.58 8.07 6.68
N LEU A 72 -3.25 8.12 6.73
CA LEU A 72 -2.52 8.93 7.69
C LEU A 72 -2.65 10.43 7.37
N PRO A 73 -2.48 11.29 8.36
CA PRO A 73 -2.35 12.73 8.14
C PRO A 73 -1.18 13.07 7.23
N GLU A 74 -1.25 14.23 6.58
CA GLU A 74 -0.14 14.75 5.79
C GLU A 74 1.12 14.91 6.65
N PRO A 75 2.26 14.31 6.24
CA PRO A 75 3.50 14.49 6.96
C PRO A 75 3.98 15.96 6.92
N PRO A 76 4.73 16.42 7.93
CA PRO A 76 5.27 17.77 7.91
C PRO A 76 6.27 17.95 6.76
N PRO A 77 6.48 19.20 6.30
CA PRO A 77 7.39 19.48 5.17
C PRO A 77 8.87 19.21 5.49
N SER A 78 9.22 19.16 6.77
CA SER A 78 10.55 18.84 7.28
C SER A 78 10.48 17.69 8.27
N ARG A 79 11.65 17.14 8.67
CA ARG A 79 11.75 16.07 9.67
C ARG A 79 11.00 16.45 10.94
N ALA A 80 10.06 15.60 11.38
CA ALA A 80 9.37 15.77 12.64
C ALA A 80 10.31 15.50 13.84
N ASP A 81 10.14 16.25 14.92
CA ASP A 81 10.91 16.06 16.18
C ASP A 81 10.69 14.67 16.81
N SER A 82 9.57 14.04 16.52
CA SER A 82 9.26 12.66 16.93
C SER A 82 10.13 11.59 16.28
N THR A 83 10.84 11.93 15.21
CA THR A 83 11.73 11.01 14.48
C THR A 83 13.13 11.61 14.31
N PRO A 84 13.88 11.88 15.43
CA PRO A 84 15.23 12.39 15.36
C PRO A 84 16.18 11.36 14.74
N TRP A 85 17.33 11.80 14.27
CA TRP A 85 18.40 10.90 13.86
C TRP A 85 18.75 9.90 15.00
N PRO A 86 18.95 8.60 14.73
CA PRO A 86 19.03 7.93 13.42
C PRO A 86 17.71 7.34 12.91
N LEU A 87 16.57 7.69 13.46
CA LEU A 87 15.28 7.18 13.02
C LEU A 87 14.96 7.65 11.58
N TRP A 88 14.19 6.85 10.85
CA TRP A 88 13.67 7.26 9.55
C TRP A 88 12.79 8.51 9.70
N PRO A 89 13.03 9.58 8.94
CA PRO A 89 12.33 10.84 9.17
C PRO A 89 10.87 10.78 8.74
N MET A 90 9.98 11.18 9.63
CA MET A 90 8.60 11.52 9.27
C MET A 90 8.63 12.91 8.62
N GLN A 91 8.51 12.94 7.30
CA GLN A 91 8.42 14.16 6.51
C GLN A 91 7.74 13.90 5.17
N LEU A 92 7.11 14.93 4.63
CA LEU A 92 6.52 14.87 3.28
C LEU A 92 7.62 14.62 2.24
N ARG A 93 7.39 13.63 1.39
CA ARG A 93 8.27 13.28 0.29
C ARG A 93 7.52 13.39 -1.02
N THR A 94 8.18 13.98 -1.98
CA THR A 94 7.70 14.03 -3.37
C THR A 94 8.71 13.25 -4.22
N SER A 95 8.23 12.25 -4.93
CA SER A 95 9.02 11.50 -5.92
C SER A 95 8.78 12.06 -7.32
N HIS A 96 9.63 11.69 -8.28
CA HIS A 96 9.44 12.05 -9.69
C HIS A 96 8.06 11.63 -10.21
N ALA A 97 7.52 10.50 -9.75
CA ALA A 97 6.18 10.06 -10.13
C ALA A 97 5.09 11.07 -9.73
N HIS A 98 5.24 11.73 -8.58
CA HIS A 98 4.31 12.78 -8.16
C HIS A 98 4.45 14.07 -9.00
N GLU A 99 5.66 14.36 -9.48
CA GLU A 99 5.94 15.52 -10.34
C GLU A 99 5.34 15.33 -11.75
N GLU A 100 5.15 14.09 -12.20
CA GLU A 100 4.46 13.75 -13.44
C GLU A 100 2.96 14.09 -13.40
N GLY A 101 2.40 14.35 -12.22
CA GLY A 101 1.01 14.75 -11.97
C GLY A 101 0.27 13.75 -11.08
N CYS A 102 -0.41 14.26 -10.06
CA CYS A 102 -1.26 13.46 -9.16
C CYS A 102 -2.07 14.35 -8.23
N ASP A 103 -3.33 14.01 -8.00
CA ASP A 103 -4.06 14.53 -6.85
C ASP A 103 -3.76 13.66 -5.62
N ARG A 104 -2.91 14.17 -4.73
CA ARG A 104 -2.54 13.50 -3.48
C ARG A 104 -3.41 13.99 -2.34
N GLN A 105 -4.02 13.06 -1.63
CA GLN A 105 -4.88 13.39 -0.50
C GLN A 105 -4.56 12.52 0.71
N TRP A 106 -4.48 13.15 1.87
CA TRP A 106 -4.23 12.53 3.16
C TRP A 106 -5.48 12.51 4.02
N SER A 107 -5.46 11.70 5.07
CA SER A 107 -6.60 11.51 5.97
C SER A 107 -7.85 11.04 5.24
N VAL A 108 -7.69 10.18 4.24
CA VAL A 108 -8.77 9.62 3.42
C VAL A 108 -8.94 8.13 3.71
N SER A 109 -10.14 7.73 4.08
CA SER A 109 -10.51 6.33 4.28
C SER A 109 -11.51 5.89 3.23
N THR A 110 -11.20 4.81 2.53
CA THR A 110 -12.14 4.18 1.59
C THR A 110 -13.22 3.43 2.36
N THR A 111 -14.48 3.68 2.03
CA THR A 111 -15.65 3.09 2.70
C THR A 111 -16.27 1.96 1.90
N LYS A 112 -16.31 2.06 0.57
CA LYS A 112 -16.82 1.03 -0.35
C LYS A 112 -16.41 1.31 -1.78
N PHE A 113 -16.59 0.29 -2.62
CA PHE A 113 -16.57 0.44 -4.07
C PHE A 113 -17.95 0.14 -4.65
N THR A 114 -18.29 0.79 -5.75
CA THR A 114 -19.47 0.46 -6.54
C THR A 114 -19.09 0.26 -7.99
N GLY A 115 -19.89 -0.51 -8.71
CA GLY A 115 -19.52 -0.89 -10.07
C GLY A 115 -20.74 -1.24 -10.95
N HIS A 116 -20.44 -1.51 -12.20
CA HIS A 116 -21.41 -1.96 -13.19
C HIS A 116 -20.85 -3.17 -13.93
N ASN A 117 -21.69 -4.17 -14.20
CA ASN A 117 -21.29 -5.41 -14.88
C ASN A 117 -20.07 -6.10 -14.25
N GLY A 118 -19.96 -6.08 -12.92
CA GLY A 118 -18.87 -6.70 -12.18
C GLY A 118 -17.52 -5.95 -12.21
N HIS A 119 -17.46 -4.74 -12.78
CA HIS A 119 -16.28 -3.88 -12.81
C HIS A 119 -16.48 -2.66 -11.92
N VAL A 120 -15.41 -2.21 -11.26
CA VAL A 120 -15.43 -0.97 -10.48
C VAL A 120 -15.68 0.22 -11.39
N THR A 121 -16.53 1.14 -10.92
CA THR A 121 -16.78 2.42 -11.59
C THR A 121 -16.62 3.61 -10.65
N LYS A 122 -16.73 3.38 -9.32
CA LYS A 122 -16.57 4.42 -8.32
C LYS A 122 -15.93 3.90 -7.04
N LEU A 123 -15.12 4.76 -6.43
CA LEU A 123 -14.67 4.66 -5.05
C LEU A 123 -15.44 5.64 -4.19
N HIS A 124 -15.89 5.21 -3.01
CA HIS A 124 -16.49 6.06 -1.99
C HIS A 124 -15.55 6.16 -0.81
N ALA A 125 -15.36 7.35 -0.29
CA ALA A 125 -14.44 7.64 0.80
C ALA A 125 -14.98 8.74 1.72
N ASN A 126 -14.34 8.89 2.86
CA ASN A 126 -14.54 10.02 3.76
C ASN A 126 -13.20 10.50 4.33
N ARG A 127 -13.22 11.68 4.94
CA ARG A 127 -12.08 12.15 5.73
C ARG A 127 -12.11 11.49 7.11
N VAL A 128 -10.91 11.22 7.62
CA VAL A 128 -10.73 10.63 8.95
C VAL A 128 -9.76 11.46 9.79
N LYS A 129 -9.88 11.34 11.11
CA LYS A 129 -8.90 11.82 12.07
C LYS A 129 -8.26 10.65 12.79
N LEU A 130 -7.02 10.77 13.14
CA LEU A 130 -6.32 9.81 14.00
C LEU A 130 -6.51 10.22 15.46
N GLU A 131 -7.34 9.51 16.20
CA GLU A 131 -7.65 9.77 17.61
C GLU A 131 -7.41 8.49 18.43
N GLY A 132 -6.54 8.56 19.43
CA GLY A 132 -6.23 7.41 20.29
C GLY A 132 -5.72 6.18 19.52
N GLY A 133 -5.01 6.37 18.39
CA GLY A 133 -4.50 5.29 17.55
C GLY A 133 -5.55 4.65 16.62
N LYS A 134 -6.75 5.23 16.54
CA LYS A 134 -7.83 4.78 15.65
C LYS A 134 -8.21 5.86 14.65
N PHE A 135 -8.57 5.45 13.44
CA PHE A 135 -9.13 6.36 12.43
C PHE A 135 -10.63 6.55 12.69
N VAL A 136 -11.01 7.79 13.00
CA VAL A 136 -12.39 8.17 13.29
C VAL A 136 -12.94 8.96 12.10
N PRO A 137 -14.06 8.55 11.48
CA PRO A 137 -14.67 9.27 10.37
C PRO A 137 -15.10 10.69 10.79
N MET A 138 -14.84 11.65 9.92
CA MET A 138 -15.32 13.03 10.10
C MET A 138 -16.74 13.17 9.51
N PRO A 139 -17.68 13.73 10.25
CA PRO A 139 -19.05 13.89 9.75
C PRO A 139 -19.13 14.83 8.53
N ASN A 140 -20.03 14.52 7.60
CA ASN A 140 -20.30 15.31 6.38
C ASN A 140 -19.06 15.50 5.47
N THR A 141 -18.19 14.49 5.41
CA THR A 141 -16.99 14.50 4.56
C THR A 141 -16.99 13.39 3.52
N ASP A 142 -18.13 12.71 3.38
CA ASP A 142 -18.28 11.67 2.36
C ASP A 142 -18.16 12.25 0.96
N PHE A 143 -17.41 11.56 0.12
CA PHE A 143 -17.27 11.90 -1.30
C PHE A 143 -17.11 10.63 -2.14
N GLU A 144 -17.30 10.77 -3.44
CA GLU A 144 -17.07 9.70 -4.39
C GLU A 144 -16.20 10.19 -5.55
N LEU A 145 -15.44 9.27 -6.13
CA LEU A 145 -14.66 9.50 -7.33
C LEU A 145 -14.88 8.36 -8.31
N ASP A 146 -14.94 8.72 -9.56
CA ASP A 146 -14.96 7.73 -10.65
C ASP A 146 -13.62 7.00 -10.73
N ALA A 147 -13.67 5.69 -10.93
CA ALA A 147 -12.49 4.84 -10.96
C ALA A 147 -12.68 3.69 -11.94
N ASP A 148 -11.73 3.52 -12.85
CA ASP A 148 -11.66 2.39 -13.78
C ASP A 148 -10.61 1.37 -13.38
N LEU A 149 -9.65 1.80 -12.51
CA LEU A 149 -8.60 0.97 -11.94
C LEU A 149 -8.28 1.46 -10.53
N VAL A 150 -8.28 0.54 -9.57
CA VAL A 150 -7.87 0.82 -8.18
C VAL A 150 -6.68 -0.08 -7.82
N LEU A 151 -5.62 0.53 -7.29
CA LEU A 151 -4.39 -0.16 -6.90
C LEU A 151 -4.20 -0.05 -5.39
N LEU A 152 -4.14 -1.21 -4.72
CA LEU A 152 -3.98 -1.30 -3.28
C LEU A 152 -2.50 -1.40 -2.91
N ALA A 153 -1.95 -0.31 -2.40
CA ALA A 153 -0.55 -0.14 -2.00
C ALA A 153 -0.41 0.16 -0.49
N MET A 154 -1.21 -0.50 0.33
CA MET A 154 -1.38 -0.22 1.77
C MET A 154 -0.31 -0.88 2.67
N GLY A 155 0.86 -1.20 2.13
CA GLY A 155 1.93 -1.90 2.84
C GLY A 155 1.79 -3.43 2.77
N PHE A 156 2.67 -4.10 3.50
CA PHE A 156 2.77 -5.55 3.53
C PHE A 156 2.30 -6.07 4.90
N THR A 157 1.74 -7.26 4.91
CA THR A 157 1.56 -8.06 6.11
C THR A 157 2.89 -8.72 6.47
N GLY A 158 3.03 -9.32 7.62
CA GLY A 158 4.27 -10.00 8.04
C GLY A 158 4.77 -11.10 7.07
N PRO A 159 5.77 -11.87 7.47
CA PRO A 159 6.35 -12.94 6.64
C PRO A 159 5.31 -14.04 6.35
N ILE A 160 5.51 -14.76 5.25
CA ILE A 160 4.72 -15.96 4.94
C ILE A 160 5.06 -17.03 5.97
N ARG A 161 4.10 -17.36 6.85
CA ARG A 161 4.29 -18.34 7.93
C ARG A 161 4.12 -19.77 7.44
N ASN A 162 3.08 -19.98 6.64
CA ASN A 162 2.74 -21.31 6.11
C ASN A 162 3.93 -21.89 5.31
N GLY A 163 4.39 -23.06 5.72
CA GLY A 163 5.55 -23.73 5.16
C GLY A 163 6.77 -23.65 6.09
N PHE A 164 7.87 -23.01 5.64
CA PHE A 164 9.16 -23.04 6.33
C PHE A 164 9.11 -22.55 7.78
N LEU A 165 8.54 -21.39 8.04
CA LEU A 165 8.53 -20.80 9.39
C LEU A 165 7.65 -21.61 10.36
N ASP A 166 6.48 -22.05 9.93
CA ASP A 166 5.62 -22.88 10.76
C ASP A 166 6.24 -24.27 11.00
N SER A 167 6.95 -24.82 10.00
CA SER A 167 7.66 -26.10 10.12
C SER A 167 8.82 -26.03 11.12
N LEU A 168 9.47 -24.88 11.27
CA LEU A 168 10.51 -24.66 12.27
C LEU A 168 9.94 -24.58 13.70
N GLY A 169 8.68 -24.17 13.88
CA GLY A 169 8.08 -23.97 15.19
C GLY A 169 8.56 -22.70 15.90
N VAL A 170 8.86 -21.64 15.15
CA VAL A 170 9.18 -20.31 15.72
C VAL A 170 7.93 -19.62 16.27
N ASN A 171 8.10 -18.78 17.28
CA ASN A 171 7.04 -17.98 17.85
C ASN A 171 6.81 -16.67 17.07
N TYR A 172 5.57 -16.18 17.08
CA TYR A 172 5.16 -14.95 16.39
C TYR A 172 4.59 -13.91 17.36
N ASP A 173 4.78 -12.65 17.02
CA ASP A 173 4.12 -11.53 17.69
C ASP A 173 2.67 -11.33 17.17
N ALA A 174 1.95 -10.35 17.76
CA ALA A 174 0.57 -10.04 17.36
C ALA A 174 0.44 -9.56 15.90
N ARG A 175 1.52 -9.12 15.26
CA ARG A 175 1.56 -8.71 13.85
C ARG A 175 1.90 -9.87 12.92
N GLY A 176 2.24 -11.03 13.47
CA GLY A 176 2.63 -12.22 12.73
C GLY A 176 4.11 -12.26 12.34
N CYS A 177 4.95 -11.40 12.93
CA CYS A 177 6.39 -11.42 12.75
C CYS A 177 7.06 -12.37 13.77
N VAL A 178 8.21 -12.94 13.41
CA VAL A 178 8.94 -13.85 14.30
C VAL A 178 9.46 -13.09 15.52
N THR A 179 9.18 -13.60 16.72
CA THR A 179 9.71 -13.03 17.96
C THR A 179 11.17 -13.45 18.18
N VAL A 180 11.98 -12.51 18.65
CA VAL A 180 13.38 -12.74 18.99
C VAL A 180 13.75 -12.00 20.28
N ASP A 181 14.80 -12.45 20.94
CA ASP A 181 15.42 -11.75 22.06
C ASP A 181 16.32 -10.58 21.60
N ASP A 182 17.03 -9.96 22.55
CA ASP A 182 17.93 -8.82 22.27
C ASP A 182 19.15 -9.20 21.42
N ASN A 183 19.46 -10.49 21.31
CA ASN A 183 20.51 -11.03 20.45
C ASN A 183 19.98 -11.55 19.11
N PHE A 184 18.73 -11.25 18.77
CA PHE A 184 18.04 -11.74 17.58
C PHE A 184 17.81 -13.26 17.54
N MET A 185 17.97 -13.99 18.64
CA MET A 185 17.69 -15.41 18.72
C MET A 185 16.20 -15.65 18.93
N THR A 186 15.63 -16.62 18.21
CA THR A 186 14.22 -17.03 18.33
C THR A 186 14.00 -17.87 19.60
N ASN A 187 12.81 -18.43 19.76
CA ASN A 187 12.56 -19.45 20.78
C ASN A 187 13.31 -20.76 20.57
N LEU A 188 13.99 -20.92 19.44
CA LEU A 188 14.78 -22.11 19.11
C LEU A 188 16.27 -21.78 19.27
N ASP A 189 16.99 -22.62 20.01
CA ASP A 189 18.41 -22.45 20.25
C ASP A 189 19.22 -22.46 18.93
N GLY A 190 20.09 -21.47 18.74
CA GLY A 190 20.91 -21.31 17.54
C GLY A 190 20.16 -20.84 16.29
N VAL A 191 18.86 -20.51 16.39
CA VAL A 191 18.04 -19.98 15.27
C VAL A 191 17.79 -18.49 15.47
N PHE A 192 18.22 -17.69 14.52
CA PHE A 192 18.14 -16.23 14.55
C PHE A 192 17.21 -15.71 13.46
N ALA A 193 16.53 -14.58 13.73
CA ALA A 193 15.69 -13.90 12.73
C ALA A 193 15.93 -12.39 12.77
N GLY A 194 15.97 -11.77 11.57
CA GLY A 194 16.17 -10.34 11.39
C GLY A 194 15.38 -9.80 10.19
N GLY A 195 15.57 -8.53 9.87
CA GLY A 195 14.93 -7.87 8.73
C GLY A 195 13.41 -7.96 8.76
N ASP A 196 12.81 -8.17 7.59
CA ASP A 196 11.36 -8.23 7.42
C ASP A 196 10.70 -9.37 8.19
N THR A 197 11.41 -10.45 8.44
CA THR A 197 10.91 -11.60 9.21
C THR A 197 10.60 -11.22 10.67
N LYS A 198 11.44 -10.37 11.27
CA LYS A 198 11.31 -9.91 12.66
C LYS A 198 10.52 -8.61 12.77
N ARG A 199 10.72 -7.68 11.84
CA ARG A 199 10.20 -6.31 11.95
C ARG A 199 8.92 -6.08 11.13
N GLY A 200 8.68 -6.91 10.15
CA GLY A 200 7.72 -6.70 9.07
C GLY A 200 8.39 -6.02 7.88
N ALA A 201 7.77 -6.12 6.72
CA ALA A 201 8.31 -5.52 5.51
C ALA A 201 8.42 -4.01 5.67
N SER A 202 9.60 -3.47 5.44
CA SER A 202 9.92 -2.05 5.55
C SER A 202 10.97 -1.69 4.49
N LEU A 203 11.19 -0.40 4.27
CA LEU A 203 12.27 0.04 3.40
C LEU A 203 13.63 -0.44 3.93
N ILE A 204 14.49 -0.83 3.01
CA ILE A 204 15.90 -1.06 3.31
C ILE A 204 16.53 0.32 3.58
N VAL A 205 17.06 0.46 4.77
CA VAL A 205 17.76 1.68 5.20
C VAL A 205 19.23 1.36 5.35
#